data_df77845e5fb5f82b4d87c223b9d7806a
#
_entry.id   df77845e5fb5f82b4d87c223b9d7806a
#
_cell.length_a   1.000
_cell.length_b   1.000
_cell.length_c   1.000
_cell.angle_alpha   90.00
_cell.angle_beta   90.00
_cell.angle_gamma   90.00
#
_symmetry.space_group_name_H-M   'P 1'
#
loop_
_entity.id
_entity.type
_entity.pdbx_description
1 polymer ?
#
loop_
_entity_poly.entity_id
_entity_poly.type
_entity_poly.pdbx_seq_one_letter_code
_entity_poly.pdbx_strand_id
1 'polypeptide(L)'
;MTDHLKLRPHKVMRDDRADGSILLKSGYPLGDVARCTGDWLHHWANLTPDAVFLAERSGAGWRHVTFAETLEATRAIASHLLARGLGVQTPILVLSGNGIDHGLLTLAAQYVGVPTVPVAEQYSLIPAAHARLAYVAQLVKPALVFTADAKAYSAALALDCLKGLEVIASDPAGSGATSFDGLLTPVEADVDIAHRRVGPETVAKILLTSGSTSDPKGVVTTQRMMCTNQAQLAAAYPFVQARTPRMVDWLPWNHVFGGSMRFNLMLSNGGSLYIDDGKPAKSLFD
;
A
#
# COMPACT_ATOMS: atom_id res chain seq x y z
N MET A 1 -27.15 22.79 -3.65
CA MET A 1 -26.75 22.79 -5.08
C MET A 1 -25.97 21.51 -5.33
N THR A 2 -26.61 20.53 -5.93
CA THR A 2 -25.99 19.28 -6.39
C THR A 2 -25.17 19.61 -7.64
N ASP A 3 -23.89 19.91 -7.44
CA ASP A 3 -22.94 20.03 -8.53
C ASP A 3 -22.74 18.61 -9.08
N HIS A 4 -23.43 18.32 -10.18
CA HIS A 4 -23.39 17.00 -10.81
C HIS A 4 -21.95 16.67 -11.16
N LEU A 5 -21.43 15.57 -10.59
CA LEU A 5 -20.14 15.01 -10.95
C LEU A 5 -20.13 14.74 -12.46
N LYS A 6 -19.44 15.59 -13.21
CA LYS A 6 -19.36 15.46 -14.68
C LYS A 6 -18.42 14.30 -15.00
N LEU A 7 -19.00 13.20 -15.42
CA LEU A 7 -18.25 12.12 -16.07
C LEU A 7 -17.91 12.54 -17.49
N ARG A 8 -16.77 12.08 -18.00
CA ARG A 8 -16.47 12.26 -19.43
C ARG A 8 -17.43 11.42 -20.26
N PRO A 9 -17.90 11.93 -21.42
CA PRO A 9 -18.64 11.13 -22.38
C PRO A 9 -17.82 9.88 -22.78
N HIS A 10 -18.50 8.77 -23.04
CA HIS A 10 -17.81 7.59 -23.54
C HIS A 10 -17.19 7.85 -24.91
N LYS A 11 -15.90 7.56 -25.06
CA LYS A 11 -15.19 7.61 -26.33
C LYS A 11 -14.35 6.36 -26.43
N VAL A 12 -14.86 5.38 -27.19
CA VAL A 12 -14.22 4.08 -27.39
C VAL A 12 -13.71 4.01 -28.81
N MET A 13 -12.45 3.64 -28.96
CA MET A 13 -11.86 3.26 -30.24
C MET A 13 -11.87 1.73 -30.32
N ARG A 14 -12.37 1.22 -31.45
CA ARG A 14 -12.41 -0.20 -31.76
C ARG A 14 -11.44 -0.50 -32.89
N ASP A 15 -10.67 -1.56 -32.74
CA ASP A 15 -9.74 -2.06 -33.74
C ASP A 15 -9.99 -3.56 -33.90
N ASP A 16 -10.51 -3.94 -35.08
CA ASP A 16 -10.79 -5.33 -35.47
C ASP A 16 -9.54 -5.88 -36.16
N ARG A 17 -8.89 -6.86 -35.56
CA ARG A 17 -7.62 -7.42 -36.00
C ARG A 17 -7.84 -8.59 -36.96
N ALA A 18 -6.83 -8.87 -37.80
CA ALA A 18 -6.87 -9.95 -38.80
C ALA A 18 -7.01 -11.36 -38.19
N ASP A 19 -6.61 -11.54 -36.91
CA ASP A 19 -6.75 -12.81 -36.19
C ASP A 19 -8.14 -13.01 -35.58
N GLY A 20 -9.10 -12.10 -35.85
CA GLY A 20 -10.45 -12.11 -35.30
C GLY A 20 -10.58 -11.51 -33.88
N SER A 21 -9.48 -11.10 -33.25
CA SER A 21 -9.54 -10.40 -31.95
C SER A 21 -9.99 -8.95 -32.12
N ILE A 22 -10.69 -8.43 -31.11
CA ILE A 22 -11.15 -7.03 -31.05
C ILE A 22 -10.45 -6.33 -29.93
N LEU A 23 -9.75 -5.24 -30.26
CA LEU A 23 -9.16 -4.36 -29.26
C LEU A 23 -10.06 -3.13 -29.04
N LEU A 24 -10.49 -2.95 -27.80
CA LEU A 24 -11.18 -1.74 -27.36
C LEU A 24 -10.23 -0.89 -26.51
N LYS A 25 -10.12 0.39 -26.82
CA LYS A 25 -9.32 1.34 -26.06
C LYS A 25 -10.02 2.67 -25.86
N SER A 26 -9.64 3.40 -24.81
CA SER A 26 -10.11 4.77 -24.63
C SER A 26 -9.68 5.64 -25.80
N GLY A 27 -10.59 6.46 -26.30
CA GLY A 27 -10.27 7.51 -27.29
C GLY A 27 -9.72 8.79 -26.65
N TYR A 28 -9.59 8.84 -25.31
CA TYR A 28 -8.92 9.92 -24.61
C TYR A 28 -7.44 9.58 -24.43
N PRO A 29 -6.55 10.58 -24.58
CA PRO A 29 -5.14 10.37 -24.28
C PRO A 29 -4.96 10.07 -22.79
N LEU A 30 -3.99 9.23 -22.49
CA LEU A 30 -3.48 9.08 -21.13
C LEU A 30 -2.71 10.37 -20.78
N GLY A 31 -2.97 10.94 -19.61
CA GLY A 31 -2.20 12.06 -19.08
C GLY A 31 -0.80 11.64 -18.64
N ASP A 32 -0.08 12.56 -18.02
CA ASP A 32 1.27 12.30 -17.48
C ASP A 32 1.22 11.20 -16.42
N VAL A 33 2.19 10.30 -16.52
CA VAL A 33 2.36 9.18 -15.58
C VAL A 33 3.58 9.48 -14.71
N ALA A 34 3.38 9.57 -13.40
CA ALA A 34 4.47 9.77 -12.45
C ALA A 34 5.48 8.62 -12.55
N ARG A 35 6.74 8.90 -12.25
CA ARG A 35 7.83 7.92 -12.25
C ARG A 35 7.60 6.86 -11.16
N CYS A 36 7.17 7.30 -9.97
CA CYS A 36 6.88 6.45 -8.82
C CYS A 36 5.92 7.14 -7.83
N THR A 37 5.41 6.37 -6.87
CA THR A 37 4.51 6.87 -5.81
C THR A 37 5.15 7.94 -4.92
N GLY A 38 6.46 7.91 -4.75
CA GLY A 38 7.22 8.92 -4.00
C GLY A 38 7.15 10.31 -4.61
N ASP A 39 7.02 10.43 -5.95
CA ASP A 39 6.88 11.71 -6.62
C ASP A 39 5.57 12.42 -6.23
N TRP A 40 4.47 11.67 -6.06
CA TRP A 40 3.21 12.22 -5.55
C TRP A 40 3.33 12.66 -4.09
N LEU A 41 4.00 11.86 -3.26
CA LEU A 41 4.21 12.21 -1.86
C LEU A 41 5.00 13.51 -1.73
N HIS A 42 6.09 13.67 -2.48
CA HIS A 42 6.86 14.93 -2.52
C HIS A 42 6.02 16.10 -2.99
N HIS A 43 5.24 15.90 -4.05
CA HIS A 43 4.40 16.96 -4.61
C HIS A 43 3.43 17.52 -3.56
N TRP A 44 2.70 16.64 -2.87
CA TRP A 44 1.68 17.07 -1.91
C TRP A 44 2.27 17.53 -0.59
N ALA A 45 3.36 16.93 -0.12
CA ALA A 45 4.07 17.41 1.06
C ALA A 45 4.62 18.83 0.87
N ASN A 46 4.95 19.23 -0.36
CA ASN A 46 5.35 20.59 -0.67
C ASN A 46 4.17 21.54 -0.89
N LEU A 47 3.10 21.08 -1.54
CA LEU A 47 1.97 21.93 -1.93
C LEU A 47 0.97 22.13 -0.79
N THR A 48 0.66 21.09 -0.05
CA THR A 48 -0.33 21.07 1.04
C THR A 48 0.20 20.28 2.25
N PRO A 49 1.30 20.74 2.89
CA PRO A 49 2.00 20.00 3.95
C PRO A 49 1.09 19.60 5.11
N ASP A 50 0.19 20.50 5.53
CA ASP A 50 -0.69 20.32 6.70
C ASP A 50 -1.99 19.57 6.37
N ALA A 51 -2.22 19.21 5.10
CA ALA A 51 -3.41 18.43 4.73
C ALA A 51 -3.27 16.99 5.23
N VAL A 52 -4.33 16.46 5.84
CA VAL A 52 -4.38 15.07 6.31
C VAL A 52 -4.34 14.13 5.11
N PHE A 53 -3.39 13.21 5.11
CA PHE A 53 -3.34 12.12 4.14
C PHE A 53 -3.97 10.84 4.69
N LEU A 54 -3.51 10.36 5.84
CA LEU A 54 -4.04 9.14 6.48
C LEU A 54 -4.71 9.49 7.81
N ALA A 55 -5.81 8.81 8.08
CA ALA A 55 -6.49 8.84 9.36
C ALA A 55 -6.94 7.43 9.75
N GLU A 56 -6.84 7.06 11.02
CA GLU A 56 -7.35 5.80 11.56
C GLU A 56 -8.09 6.02 12.86
N ARG A 57 -8.96 5.10 13.24
CA ARG A 57 -9.70 5.17 14.50
C ARG A 57 -8.74 5.11 15.69
N SER A 58 -8.93 6.02 16.66
CA SER A 58 -8.21 6.05 17.93
C SER A 58 -9.19 6.41 19.04
N GLY A 59 -9.68 5.40 19.75
CA GLY A 59 -10.78 5.55 20.71
C GLY A 59 -12.03 6.12 20.03
N ALA A 60 -12.58 7.20 20.58
CA ALA A 60 -13.74 7.89 20.01
C ALA A 60 -13.37 8.90 18.90
N GLY A 61 -12.08 9.08 18.60
CA GLY A 61 -11.57 10.05 17.64
C GLY A 61 -10.82 9.41 16.48
N TRP A 62 -9.96 10.23 15.88
CA TRP A 62 -9.09 9.84 14.76
C TRP A 62 -7.65 10.25 15.07
N ARG A 63 -6.69 9.34 14.87
CA ARG A 63 -5.28 9.66 14.69
C ARG A 63 -5.10 10.12 13.25
N HIS A 64 -4.47 11.27 13.05
CA HIS A 64 -4.21 11.83 11.72
C HIS A 64 -2.72 11.87 11.45
N VAL A 65 -2.35 11.74 10.17
CA VAL A 65 -1.00 12.01 9.66
C VAL A 65 -1.13 12.86 8.41
N THR A 66 -0.45 14.01 8.40
CA THR A 66 -0.44 14.96 7.30
C THR A 66 0.51 14.51 6.18
N PHE A 67 0.49 15.19 5.02
CA PHE A 67 1.44 14.89 3.94
C PHE A 67 2.89 15.18 4.34
N ALA A 68 3.15 16.25 5.11
CA ALA A 68 4.50 16.55 5.60
C ALA A 68 4.99 15.46 6.55
N GLU A 69 4.20 15.11 7.57
CA GLU A 69 4.51 14.04 8.52
C GLU A 69 4.67 12.69 7.82
N THR A 70 3.84 12.40 6.78
CA THR A 70 3.95 11.19 5.97
C THR A 70 5.29 11.13 5.23
N LEU A 71 5.75 12.24 4.65
CA LEU A 71 7.05 12.28 3.97
C LEU A 71 8.21 12.12 4.95
N GLU A 72 8.15 12.79 6.10
CA GLU A 72 9.16 12.68 7.15
C GLU A 72 9.26 11.23 7.67
N ALA A 73 8.14 10.63 8.07
CA ALA A 73 8.08 9.25 8.52
C ALA A 73 8.54 8.27 7.43
N THR A 74 8.11 8.46 6.18
CA THR A 74 8.53 7.65 5.03
C THR A 74 10.06 7.65 4.90
N ARG A 75 10.70 8.82 5.00
CA ARG A 75 12.17 8.96 4.89
C ARG A 75 12.89 8.33 6.08
N ALA A 76 12.35 8.52 7.29
CA ALA A 76 12.90 7.93 8.50
C ALA A 76 12.86 6.41 8.45
N ILE A 77 11.69 5.81 8.17
CA ILE A 77 11.54 4.37 8.04
C ILE A 77 12.42 3.82 6.90
N ALA A 78 12.46 4.51 5.75
CA ALA A 78 13.31 4.13 4.62
C ALA A 78 14.80 4.05 5.00
N SER A 79 15.30 4.97 5.85
CA SER A 79 16.67 4.93 6.35
C SER A 79 16.95 3.67 7.15
N HIS A 80 16.00 3.23 7.98
CA HIS A 80 16.10 1.98 8.73
C HIS A 80 16.05 0.73 7.84
N LEU A 81 15.27 0.75 6.75
CA LEU A 81 15.24 -0.36 5.79
C LEU A 81 16.58 -0.49 5.06
N LEU A 82 17.16 0.63 4.65
CA LEU A 82 18.49 0.66 4.01
C LEU A 82 19.60 0.23 4.96
N ALA A 83 19.60 0.70 6.22
CA ALA A 83 20.57 0.30 7.24
C ALA A 83 20.55 -1.21 7.52
N ARG A 84 19.41 -1.88 7.29
CA ARG A 84 19.26 -3.35 7.35
C ARG A 84 19.70 -4.06 6.07
N GLY A 85 20.15 -3.34 5.07
CA GLY A 85 20.56 -3.90 3.77
C GLY A 85 19.37 -4.33 2.91
N LEU A 86 18.15 -3.85 3.19
CA LEU A 86 16.99 -4.20 2.39
C LEU A 86 16.98 -3.46 1.03
N GLY A 87 16.48 -4.13 0.01
CA GLY A 87 16.41 -3.63 -1.36
C GLY A 87 15.48 -4.46 -2.23
N VAL A 88 15.65 -4.40 -3.55
CA VAL A 88 14.74 -4.97 -4.55
C VAL A 88 14.55 -6.50 -4.45
N GLN A 89 15.48 -7.22 -3.83
CA GLN A 89 15.45 -8.68 -3.69
C GLN A 89 15.03 -9.15 -2.27
N THR A 90 14.73 -8.22 -1.37
CA THR A 90 14.46 -8.50 0.03
C THR A 90 13.06 -8.01 0.43
N PRO A 91 12.00 -8.72 0.03
CA PRO A 91 10.63 -8.27 0.30
C PRO A 91 10.30 -8.29 1.79
N ILE A 92 9.41 -7.39 2.19
CA ILE A 92 8.84 -7.32 3.54
C ILE A 92 7.48 -8.04 3.53
N LEU A 93 7.34 -9.06 4.38
CA LEU A 93 6.06 -9.73 4.59
C LEU A 93 5.21 -8.89 5.56
N VAL A 94 4.00 -8.54 5.17
CA VAL A 94 3.09 -7.72 5.99
C VAL A 94 1.93 -8.57 6.48
N LEU A 95 1.93 -8.86 7.79
CA LEU A 95 0.89 -9.59 8.52
C LEU A 95 0.09 -8.58 9.35
N SER A 96 -0.76 -7.82 8.67
CA SER A 96 -1.49 -6.72 9.31
C SER A 96 -2.76 -6.40 8.53
N GLY A 97 -3.77 -5.95 9.24
CA GLY A 97 -4.88 -5.20 8.65
C GLY A 97 -4.44 -3.82 8.13
N ASN A 98 -5.40 -3.03 7.70
CA ASN A 98 -5.15 -1.65 7.30
C ASN A 98 -4.82 -0.81 8.55
N GLY A 99 -3.92 0.16 8.40
CA GLY A 99 -3.54 1.09 9.46
C GLY A 99 -2.51 2.10 8.99
N ILE A 100 -2.33 3.18 9.74
CA ILE A 100 -1.36 4.23 9.41
C ILE A 100 0.05 3.64 9.29
N ASP A 101 0.49 2.85 10.26
CA ASP A 101 1.86 2.31 10.28
C ASP A 101 2.12 1.34 9.11
N HIS A 102 1.12 0.51 8.75
CA HIS A 102 1.17 -0.30 7.52
C HIS A 102 1.31 0.59 6.27
N GLY A 103 0.57 1.70 6.21
CA GLY A 103 0.65 2.66 5.11
C GLY A 103 2.02 3.33 5.01
N LEU A 104 2.55 3.81 6.14
CA LEU A 104 3.86 4.45 6.23
C LEU A 104 4.99 3.48 5.85
N LEU A 105 4.96 2.24 6.38
CA LEU A 105 5.92 1.21 6.00
C LEU A 105 5.87 0.91 4.50
N THR A 106 4.67 0.78 3.94
CA THR A 106 4.48 0.52 2.51
C THR A 106 5.06 1.64 1.65
N LEU A 107 4.81 2.90 2.02
CA LEU A 107 5.38 4.06 1.32
C LEU A 107 6.90 4.11 1.45
N ALA A 108 7.44 3.88 2.65
CA ALA A 108 8.89 3.87 2.89
C ALA A 108 9.59 2.77 2.08
N ALA A 109 9.02 1.57 2.05
CA ALA A 109 9.55 0.46 1.27
C ALA A 109 9.54 0.80 -0.24
N GLN A 110 8.43 1.31 -0.76
CA GLN A 110 8.32 1.75 -2.16
C GLN A 110 9.27 2.89 -2.49
N TYR A 111 9.52 3.78 -1.53
CA TYR A 111 10.40 4.95 -1.68
C TYR A 111 11.85 4.58 -1.96
N VAL A 112 12.30 3.44 -1.43
CA VAL A 112 13.68 2.95 -1.62
C VAL A 112 13.75 1.63 -2.41
N GLY A 113 12.64 1.19 -3.02
CA GLY A 113 12.62 0.04 -3.93
C GLY A 113 12.59 -1.32 -3.22
N VAL A 114 12.09 -1.38 -1.99
CA VAL A 114 11.86 -2.64 -1.27
C VAL A 114 10.43 -3.12 -1.53
N PRO A 115 10.21 -4.33 -2.06
CA PRO A 115 8.86 -4.84 -2.28
C PRO A 115 8.14 -5.16 -0.96
N THR A 116 6.83 -4.85 -0.88
CA THR A 116 5.97 -5.33 0.21
C THR A 116 5.07 -6.47 -0.25
N VAL A 117 4.79 -7.40 0.65
CA VAL A 117 3.91 -8.55 0.41
C VAL A 117 2.82 -8.57 1.48
N PRO A 118 1.74 -7.79 1.31
CA PRO A 118 0.63 -7.82 2.24
C PRO A 118 -0.16 -9.11 2.09
N VAL A 119 -0.37 -9.80 3.21
CA VAL A 119 -1.05 -11.09 3.28
C VAL A 119 -2.44 -10.90 3.88
N ALA A 120 -3.42 -11.66 3.38
CA ALA A 120 -4.76 -11.67 3.97
C ALA A 120 -4.70 -12.08 5.46
N GLU A 121 -5.33 -11.30 6.34
CA GLU A 121 -5.28 -11.51 7.79
C GLU A 121 -5.70 -12.93 8.19
N GLN A 122 -6.66 -13.53 7.45
CA GLN A 122 -7.11 -14.90 7.68
C GLN A 122 -5.96 -15.93 7.60
N TYR A 123 -4.92 -15.68 6.78
CA TYR A 123 -3.78 -16.60 6.67
C TYR A 123 -2.90 -16.59 7.92
N SER A 124 -2.97 -15.52 8.70
CA SER A 124 -2.17 -15.32 9.92
C SER A 124 -2.98 -15.56 11.20
N LEU A 125 -4.23 -15.12 11.23
CA LEU A 125 -5.06 -15.16 12.43
C LEU A 125 -5.82 -16.49 12.60
N ILE A 126 -6.00 -17.27 11.52
CA ILE A 126 -6.71 -18.54 11.55
C ILE A 126 -5.70 -19.70 11.45
N PRO A 127 -5.49 -20.49 12.52
CA PRO A 127 -4.49 -21.57 12.51
C PRO A 127 -4.66 -22.57 11.34
N ALA A 128 -5.89 -22.89 10.96
CA ALA A 128 -6.16 -23.77 9.82
C ALA A 128 -5.67 -23.21 8.47
N ALA A 129 -5.39 -21.92 8.37
CA ALA A 129 -4.88 -21.26 7.17
C ALA A 129 -3.35 -21.07 7.18
N HIS A 130 -2.64 -21.42 8.27
CA HIS A 130 -1.20 -21.23 8.41
C HIS A 130 -0.38 -21.93 7.33
N ALA A 131 -0.86 -23.06 6.78
CA ALA A 131 -0.19 -23.72 5.65
C ALA A 131 -0.08 -22.80 4.42
N ARG A 132 -1.08 -21.93 4.17
CA ARG A 132 -1.03 -20.94 3.09
C ARG A 132 -0.02 -19.82 3.38
N LEU A 133 0.06 -19.37 4.64
CA LEU A 133 1.06 -18.40 5.05
C LEU A 133 2.47 -18.97 4.86
N ALA A 134 2.70 -20.22 5.29
CA ALA A 134 3.99 -20.91 5.12
C ALA A 134 4.37 -21.04 3.63
N TYR A 135 3.41 -21.40 2.78
CA TYR A 135 3.62 -21.44 1.33
C TYR A 135 4.02 -20.07 0.78
N VAL A 136 3.31 -18.99 1.17
CA VAL A 136 3.63 -17.62 0.75
C VAL A 136 5.03 -17.23 1.20
N ALA A 137 5.40 -17.48 2.45
CA ALA A 137 6.73 -17.16 2.97
C ALA A 137 7.85 -17.90 2.20
N GLN A 138 7.63 -19.17 1.84
CA GLN A 138 8.57 -19.95 1.00
C GLN A 138 8.66 -19.38 -0.43
N LEU A 139 7.54 -18.93 -0.99
CA LEU A 139 7.47 -18.36 -2.35
C LEU A 139 8.24 -17.04 -2.43
N VAL A 140 8.00 -16.12 -1.47
CA VAL A 140 8.53 -14.74 -1.55
C VAL A 140 9.84 -14.56 -0.79
N LYS A 141 10.22 -15.48 0.11
CA LYS A 141 11.45 -15.44 0.92
C LYS A 141 11.68 -14.07 1.56
N PRO A 142 10.80 -13.64 2.47
CA PRO A 142 10.89 -12.32 3.05
C PRO A 142 12.16 -12.17 3.89
N ALA A 143 12.71 -10.96 3.93
CA ALA A 143 13.84 -10.62 4.78
C ALA A 143 13.41 -10.02 6.13
N LEU A 144 12.15 -9.56 6.22
CA LEU A 144 11.58 -8.91 7.38
C LEU A 144 10.07 -9.16 7.44
N VAL A 145 9.51 -9.20 8.64
CA VAL A 145 8.06 -9.29 8.88
C VAL A 145 7.59 -8.02 9.58
N PHE A 146 6.49 -7.46 9.13
CA PHE A 146 5.75 -6.41 9.84
C PHE A 146 4.41 -6.93 10.32
N THR A 147 4.01 -6.54 11.53
CA THR A 147 2.67 -6.78 12.07
C THR A 147 2.16 -5.57 12.85
N ALA A 148 0.85 -5.36 12.88
CA ALA A 148 0.25 -4.32 13.72
C ALA A 148 0.30 -4.69 15.20
N ASP A 149 0.09 -5.96 15.55
CA ASP A 149 -0.01 -6.46 16.92
C ASP A 149 0.73 -7.80 17.05
N ALA A 150 1.92 -7.79 17.66
CA ALA A 150 2.74 -8.99 17.79
C ALA A 150 2.09 -10.09 18.65
N LYS A 151 1.19 -9.73 19.58
CA LYS A 151 0.46 -10.69 20.41
C LYS A 151 -0.66 -11.37 19.62
N ALA A 152 -1.46 -10.61 18.90
CA ALA A 152 -2.54 -11.15 18.07
C ALA A 152 -2.02 -12.09 16.99
N TYR A 153 -0.87 -11.76 16.39
CA TYR A 153 -0.23 -12.56 15.32
C TYR A 153 0.79 -13.59 15.84
N SER A 154 0.92 -13.79 17.16
CA SER A 154 1.97 -14.63 17.78
C SER A 154 2.01 -16.06 17.23
N ALA A 155 0.86 -16.69 17.00
CA ALA A 155 0.78 -18.04 16.46
C ALA A 155 1.35 -18.14 15.02
N ALA A 156 1.12 -17.12 14.20
CA ALA A 156 1.69 -17.03 12.86
C ALA A 156 3.20 -16.76 12.91
N LEU A 157 3.63 -15.83 13.77
CA LEU A 157 5.05 -15.48 13.93
C LEU A 157 5.89 -16.65 14.45
N ALA A 158 5.30 -17.62 15.16
CA ALA A 158 5.96 -18.83 15.64
C ALA A 158 6.17 -19.92 14.57
N LEU A 159 5.65 -19.73 13.35
CA LEU A 159 5.82 -20.71 12.26
C LEU A 159 7.31 -20.86 11.87
N ASP A 160 7.74 -22.08 11.59
CA ASP A 160 9.13 -22.39 11.23
C ASP A 160 9.64 -21.57 10.04
N CYS A 161 8.78 -21.27 9.08
CA CYS A 161 9.11 -20.48 7.90
C CYS A 161 9.42 -19.01 8.20
N LEU A 162 9.08 -18.50 9.38
CA LEU A 162 9.33 -17.12 9.82
C LEU A 162 10.38 -17.03 10.94
N LYS A 163 10.85 -18.18 11.47
CA LYS A 163 11.87 -18.21 12.52
C LYS A 163 13.16 -17.54 12.07
N GLY A 164 13.71 -16.70 12.95
CA GLY A 164 14.95 -15.98 12.71
C GLY A 164 14.82 -14.72 11.87
N LEU A 165 13.63 -14.42 11.36
CA LEU A 165 13.37 -13.11 10.73
C LEU A 165 13.15 -12.04 11.79
N GLU A 166 13.65 -10.83 11.52
CA GLU A 166 13.29 -9.67 12.34
C GLU A 166 11.80 -9.37 12.18
N VAL A 167 11.13 -9.14 13.31
CA VAL A 167 9.74 -8.69 13.34
C VAL A 167 9.70 -7.26 13.81
N ILE A 168 9.06 -6.38 13.02
CA ILE A 168 8.71 -5.03 13.42
C ILE A 168 7.21 -5.01 13.74
N ALA A 169 6.82 -4.39 14.86
CA ALA A 169 5.43 -4.32 15.27
C ALA A 169 5.04 -2.92 15.72
N SER A 170 3.81 -2.49 15.36
CA SER A 170 3.22 -1.27 15.92
C SER A 170 2.98 -1.43 17.43
N ASP A 171 2.42 -2.59 17.84
CA ASP A 171 2.38 -3.02 19.24
C ASP A 171 3.24 -4.27 19.42
N PRO A 172 4.45 -4.13 19.97
CA PRO A 172 5.34 -5.27 20.21
C PRO A 172 4.90 -6.16 21.40
N ALA A 173 4.04 -5.66 22.31
CA ALA A 173 3.45 -6.42 23.43
C ALA A 173 4.43 -7.29 24.22
N GLY A 174 5.70 -6.89 24.34
CA GLY A 174 6.74 -7.67 25.04
C GLY A 174 7.22 -8.92 24.31
N SER A 175 6.90 -9.07 23.02
CA SER A 175 7.25 -10.24 22.18
C SER A 175 8.71 -10.32 21.76
N GLY A 176 9.53 -9.29 22.02
CA GLY A 176 10.86 -9.14 21.46
C GLY A 176 10.91 -8.56 20.04
N ALA A 177 9.75 -8.20 19.47
CA ALA A 177 9.68 -7.48 18.20
C ALA A 177 10.26 -6.05 18.34
N THR A 178 10.86 -5.55 17.27
CA THR A 178 11.29 -4.15 17.18
C THR A 178 10.06 -3.26 17.13
N SER A 179 10.01 -2.20 17.97
CA SER A 179 8.91 -1.24 17.93
C SER A 179 8.95 -0.41 16.66
N PHE A 180 7.78 -0.27 16.00
CA PHE A 180 7.62 0.57 14.82
C PHE A 180 7.97 2.04 15.11
N ASP A 181 7.62 2.55 16.29
CA ASP A 181 7.91 3.93 16.70
C ASP A 181 9.40 4.25 16.66
N GLY A 182 10.26 3.24 16.93
CA GLY A 182 11.71 3.40 16.82
C GLY A 182 12.19 3.71 15.39
N LEU A 183 11.40 3.39 14.37
CA LEU A 183 11.75 3.66 12.97
C LEU A 183 11.39 5.10 12.54
N LEU A 184 10.63 5.83 13.35
CA LEU A 184 10.24 7.21 13.05
C LEU A 184 11.37 8.23 13.32
N THR A 185 12.45 7.81 13.99
CA THR A 185 13.66 8.62 14.13
C THR A 185 14.69 8.16 13.10
N PRO A 186 15.10 9.02 12.14
CA PRO A 186 15.96 8.58 11.04
C PRO A 186 17.35 8.16 11.54
N VAL A 187 17.96 7.20 10.82
CA VAL A 187 19.35 6.80 10.97
C VAL A 187 20.16 7.22 9.74
N GLU A 188 21.50 7.17 9.84
CA GLU A 188 22.35 7.51 8.71
C GLU A 188 22.18 6.49 7.57
N ALA A 189 21.68 6.96 6.42
CA ALA A 189 21.55 6.18 5.19
C ALA A 189 21.32 7.09 3.97
N ASP A 190 21.73 6.63 2.80
CA ASP A 190 21.61 7.36 1.52
C ASP A 190 20.20 7.27 0.92
N VAL A 191 19.17 7.68 1.68
CA VAL A 191 17.75 7.58 1.28
C VAL A 191 17.49 8.28 -0.06
N ASP A 192 18.06 9.46 -0.27
CA ASP A 192 17.85 10.22 -1.51
C ASP A 192 18.51 9.54 -2.73
N ILE A 193 19.67 8.92 -2.55
CA ILE A 193 20.33 8.13 -3.60
C ILE A 193 19.47 6.92 -3.95
N ALA A 194 18.97 6.19 -2.95
CA ALA A 194 18.11 5.06 -3.16
C ALA A 194 16.80 5.46 -3.86
N HIS A 195 16.17 6.56 -3.42
CA HIS A 195 14.94 7.07 -4.05
C HIS A 195 15.14 7.44 -5.53
N ARG A 196 16.25 8.08 -5.89
CA ARG A 196 16.53 8.41 -7.30
C ARG A 196 16.69 7.17 -8.19
N ARG A 197 17.06 6.02 -7.63
CA ARG A 197 17.17 4.74 -8.36
C ARG A 197 15.82 4.05 -8.57
N VAL A 198 14.80 4.40 -7.78
CA VAL A 198 13.45 3.87 -7.99
C VAL A 198 12.90 4.40 -9.30
N GLY A 199 12.50 3.52 -10.18
CA GLY A 199 11.96 3.85 -11.49
C GLY A 199 10.67 3.10 -11.79
N PRO A 200 10.09 3.33 -12.97
CA PRO A 200 8.81 2.72 -13.36
C PRO A 200 8.78 1.19 -13.26
N GLU A 201 9.89 0.52 -13.56
CA GLU A 201 9.99 -0.95 -13.50
C GLU A 201 10.33 -1.51 -12.12
N THR A 202 10.59 -0.64 -11.14
CA THR A 202 10.85 -1.08 -9.77
C THR A 202 9.61 -1.78 -9.20
N VAL A 203 9.81 -2.98 -8.68
CA VAL A 203 8.75 -3.75 -7.99
C VAL A 203 8.39 -3.05 -6.69
N ALA A 204 7.12 -2.74 -6.53
CA ALA A 204 6.58 -2.05 -5.36
C ALA A 204 5.88 -3.02 -4.39
N LYS A 205 5.13 -3.98 -4.96
CA LYS A 205 4.35 -4.95 -4.21
C LYS A 205 4.32 -6.30 -4.90
N ILE A 206 4.11 -7.35 -4.12
CA ILE A 206 3.71 -8.67 -4.62
C ILE A 206 2.36 -8.97 -3.97
N LEU A 207 1.31 -8.95 -4.78
CA LEU A 207 -0.05 -9.23 -4.32
C LEU A 207 -0.41 -10.70 -4.57
N LEU A 208 -1.14 -11.29 -3.63
CA LEU A 208 -1.50 -12.70 -3.71
C LEU A 208 -2.89 -12.86 -4.31
N THR A 209 -3.02 -13.71 -5.33
CA THR A 209 -4.33 -14.08 -5.87
C THR A 209 -4.73 -15.45 -5.34
N SER A 210 -5.97 -15.57 -4.87
CA SER A 210 -6.57 -16.88 -4.60
C SER A 210 -6.79 -17.59 -5.93
N GLY A 211 -5.94 -18.54 -6.27
CA GLY A 211 -6.20 -19.45 -7.36
C GLY A 211 -7.47 -20.27 -7.04
N SER A 212 -8.32 -20.48 -8.03
CA SER A 212 -9.58 -21.25 -7.86
C SER A 212 -9.36 -22.73 -7.49
N THR A 213 -8.12 -23.23 -7.54
CA THR A 213 -7.82 -24.66 -7.43
C THR A 213 -6.51 -25.01 -6.73
N SER A 214 -5.70 -24.05 -6.27
CA SER A 214 -4.36 -24.32 -5.76
C SER A 214 -3.83 -23.17 -4.87
N ASP A 215 -2.56 -23.28 -4.53
CA ASP A 215 -1.82 -22.32 -3.72
C ASP A 215 -1.83 -20.90 -4.30
N PRO A 216 -1.74 -19.88 -3.45
CA PRO A 216 -1.74 -18.48 -3.86
C PRO A 216 -0.60 -18.19 -4.86
N LYS A 217 -0.91 -17.42 -5.91
CA LYS A 217 0.09 -16.94 -6.87
C LYS A 217 0.49 -15.50 -6.54
N GLY A 218 1.78 -15.21 -6.57
CA GLY A 218 2.32 -13.87 -6.41
C GLY A 218 2.21 -13.08 -7.73
N VAL A 219 1.50 -11.96 -7.69
CA VAL A 219 1.40 -11.01 -8.81
C VAL A 219 2.31 -9.83 -8.51
N VAL A 220 3.37 -9.69 -9.30
CA VAL A 220 4.31 -8.58 -9.21
C VAL A 220 3.62 -7.30 -9.68
N THR A 221 3.67 -6.26 -8.84
CA THR A 221 3.12 -4.93 -9.14
C THR A 221 4.25 -3.92 -9.15
N THR A 222 4.50 -3.28 -10.28
CA THR A 222 5.55 -2.25 -10.43
C THR A 222 5.03 -0.85 -10.16
N GLN A 223 5.94 0.10 -9.99
CA GLN A 223 5.61 1.53 -9.90
C GLN A 223 4.83 2.00 -11.13
N ARG A 224 5.25 1.58 -12.35
CA ARG A 224 4.54 1.88 -13.60
C ARG A 224 3.08 1.44 -13.57
N MET A 225 2.81 0.23 -13.10
CA MET A 225 1.43 -0.31 -13.05
C MET A 225 0.54 0.56 -12.15
N MET A 226 1.05 0.96 -10.98
CA MET A 226 0.30 1.80 -10.04
C MET A 226 0.11 3.22 -10.58
N CYS A 227 1.17 3.84 -11.11
CA CYS A 227 1.11 5.21 -11.61
C CYS A 227 0.24 5.32 -12.87
N THR A 228 0.35 4.35 -13.80
CA THR A 228 -0.51 4.30 -14.99
C THR A 228 -1.97 4.13 -14.63
N ASN A 229 -2.30 3.28 -13.64
CA ASN A 229 -3.67 3.11 -13.17
C ASN A 229 -4.26 4.43 -12.68
N GLN A 230 -3.52 5.23 -11.93
CA GLN A 230 -4.00 6.54 -11.46
C GLN A 230 -4.18 7.54 -12.60
N ALA A 231 -3.30 7.57 -13.58
CA ALA A 231 -3.47 8.38 -14.78
C ALA A 231 -4.73 7.96 -15.58
N GLN A 232 -5.01 6.66 -15.67
CA GLN A 232 -6.24 6.14 -16.29
C GLN A 232 -7.50 6.57 -15.51
N LEU A 233 -7.46 6.50 -14.17
CA LEU A 233 -8.57 6.95 -13.33
C LEU A 233 -8.82 8.44 -13.47
N ALA A 234 -7.78 9.26 -13.45
CA ALA A 234 -7.89 10.71 -13.68
C ALA A 234 -8.47 11.04 -15.07
N ALA A 235 -8.07 10.27 -16.09
CA ALA A 235 -8.63 10.42 -17.45
C ALA A 235 -10.11 10.03 -17.52
N ALA A 236 -10.54 9.00 -16.78
CA ALA A 236 -11.92 8.52 -16.78
C ALA A 236 -12.83 9.35 -15.85
N TYR A 237 -12.31 9.80 -14.71
CA TYR A 237 -13.02 10.47 -13.64
C TYR A 237 -12.40 11.84 -13.33
N PRO A 238 -12.54 12.84 -14.21
CA PRO A 238 -11.88 14.15 -14.04
C PRO A 238 -12.27 14.88 -12.74
N PHE A 239 -13.38 14.52 -12.11
CA PHE A 239 -13.82 15.10 -10.85
C PHE A 239 -12.85 14.78 -9.67
N VAL A 240 -12.06 13.69 -9.74
CA VAL A 240 -11.08 13.37 -8.69
C VAL A 240 -9.94 14.39 -8.62
N GLN A 241 -9.70 15.10 -9.73
CA GLN A 241 -8.71 16.19 -9.80
C GLN A 241 -9.35 17.57 -9.57
N ALA A 242 -10.66 17.71 -9.79
CA ALA A 242 -11.36 18.98 -9.63
C ALA A 242 -11.59 19.36 -8.15
N ARG A 243 -11.60 18.39 -7.27
CA ARG A 243 -11.76 18.58 -5.81
C ARG A 243 -10.87 17.59 -5.08
N THR A 244 -10.21 18.03 -4.02
CA THR A 244 -9.44 17.15 -3.13
C THR A 244 -10.34 16.05 -2.58
N PRO A 245 -10.10 14.77 -2.93
CA PRO A 245 -10.97 13.69 -2.53
C PRO A 245 -10.80 13.35 -1.04
N ARG A 246 -11.90 12.94 -0.40
CA ARG A 246 -11.90 12.34 0.94
C ARG A 246 -12.65 11.03 0.88
N MET A 247 -12.06 9.98 1.45
CA MET A 247 -12.63 8.65 1.39
C MET A 247 -12.55 7.98 2.75
N VAL A 248 -13.64 7.38 3.19
CA VAL A 248 -13.62 6.36 4.23
C VAL A 248 -13.53 5.00 3.52
N ASP A 249 -12.54 4.20 3.87
CA ASP A 249 -12.31 2.92 3.21
C ASP A 249 -11.95 1.81 4.20
N TRP A 250 -12.50 0.64 3.96
CA TRP A 250 -12.30 -0.59 4.73
C TRP A 250 -11.78 -1.74 3.88
N LEU A 251 -11.61 -1.53 2.58
CA LEU A 251 -11.13 -2.59 1.69
C LEU A 251 -9.70 -3.01 2.07
N PRO A 252 -9.45 -4.31 2.20
CA PRO A 252 -8.16 -4.80 2.67
C PRO A 252 -7.04 -4.46 1.67
N TRP A 253 -5.88 -4.03 2.20
CA TRP A 253 -4.76 -3.58 1.40
C TRP A 253 -3.90 -4.72 0.82
N ASN A 254 -4.15 -5.95 1.22
CA ASN A 254 -3.62 -7.12 0.52
C ASN A 254 -4.31 -7.37 -0.83
N HIS A 255 -5.37 -6.62 -1.14
CA HIS A 255 -6.07 -6.67 -2.42
C HIS A 255 -5.78 -5.43 -3.27
N VAL A 256 -5.67 -5.61 -4.60
CA VAL A 256 -5.33 -4.52 -5.55
C VAL A 256 -6.28 -3.32 -5.43
N PHE A 257 -7.57 -3.56 -5.17
CA PHE A 257 -8.57 -2.49 -5.13
C PHE A 257 -8.40 -1.57 -3.92
N GLY A 258 -8.17 -2.09 -2.72
CA GLY A 258 -7.89 -1.30 -1.51
C GLY A 258 -6.47 -0.75 -1.52
N GLY A 259 -5.48 -1.65 -1.52
CA GLY A 259 -4.08 -1.31 -1.28
C GLY A 259 -3.32 -0.68 -2.45
N SER A 260 -3.84 -0.73 -3.67
CA SER A 260 -3.20 -0.07 -4.82
C SER A 260 -4.09 0.98 -5.44
N MET A 261 -5.33 0.67 -5.81
CA MET A 261 -6.18 1.63 -6.50
C MET A 261 -6.63 2.76 -5.57
N ARG A 262 -7.30 2.46 -4.44
CA ARG A 262 -7.88 3.50 -3.57
C ARG A 262 -6.84 4.25 -2.76
N PHE A 263 -5.86 3.53 -2.20
CA PHE A 263 -4.76 4.16 -1.49
C PHE A 263 -4.03 5.18 -2.38
N ASN A 264 -3.64 4.76 -3.59
CA ASN A 264 -2.95 5.64 -4.53
C ASN A 264 -3.87 6.72 -5.12
N LEU A 265 -5.19 6.50 -5.18
CA LEU A 265 -6.13 7.54 -5.60
C LEU A 265 -6.08 8.75 -4.65
N MET A 266 -6.02 8.50 -3.34
CA MET A 266 -5.86 9.57 -2.36
C MET A 266 -4.48 10.20 -2.45
N LEU A 267 -3.42 9.37 -2.51
CA LEU A 267 -2.04 9.85 -2.58
C LEU A 267 -1.80 10.72 -3.84
N SER A 268 -2.26 10.28 -5.01
CA SER A 268 -2.00 10.97 -6.28
C SER A 268 -2.80 12.28 -6.45
N ASN A 269 -3.90 12.45 -5.70
CA ASN A 269 -4.77 13.63 -5.82
C ASN A 269 -4.79 14.51 -4.55
N GLY A 270 -3.83 14.35 -3.64
CA GLY A 270 -3.75 15.14 -2.39
C GLY A 270 -4.90 14.90 -1.43
N GLY A 271 -5.53 13.74 -1.55
CA GLY A 271 -6.73 13.38 -0.80
C GLY A 271 -6.46 12.80 0.57
N SER A 272 -7.53 12.60 1.35
CA SER A 272 -7.47 12.03 2.68
C SER A 272 -8.13 10.65 2.71
N LEU A 273 -7.43 9.64 3.24
CA LEU A 273 -7.92 8.29 3.43
C LEU A 273 -8.21 8.04 4.91
N TYR A 274 -9.47 7.90 5.24
CA TYR A 274 -9.94 7.53 6.57
C TYR A 274 -10.09 6.02 6.62
N ILE A 275 -9.22 5.37 7.37
CA ILE A 275 -9.15 3.91 7.48
C ILE A 275 -10.18 3.45 8.49
N ASP A 276 -11.13 2.63 8.04
CA ASP A 276 -12.12 1.98 8.89
C ASP A 276 -11.83 0.48 8.97
N ASP A 277 -12.31 -0.19 10.02
CA ASP A 277 -12.06 -1.64 10.21
C ASP A 277 -13.00 -2.52 9.38
N GLY A 278 -13.94 -1.89 8.66
CA GLY A 278 -14.87 -2.56 7.76
C GLY A 278 -15.95 -3.39 8.45
N LYS A 279 -16.03 -3.30 9.76
CA LYS A 279 -17.13 -3.93 10.50
C LYS A 279 -18.25 -2.91 10.62
N PRO A 280 -19.43 -3.17 10.03
CA PRO A 280 -20.59 -2.32 10.30
C PRO A 280 -20.77 -2.28 11.81
N ALA A 281 -20.57 -1.12 12.41
CA ALA A 281 -20.86 -0.95 13.81
C ALA A 281 -22.37 -1.16 13.99
N LYS A 282 -22.76 -2.13 14.83
CA LYS A 282 -24.17 -2.30 15.20
C LYS A 282 -24.79 -0.98 15.66
N SER A 283 -23.98 -0.11 16.27
CA SER A 283 -24.36 1.23 16.74
C SER A 283 -24.65 2.27 15.64
N LEU A 284 -24.46 1.96 14.38
CA LEU A 284 -24.90 2.85 13.29
C LEU A 284 -26.36 2.59 12.86
N PHE A 285 -26.98 1.54 13.38
CA PHE A 285 -28.35 1.12 13.08
C PHE A 285 -29.23 1.01 14.32
N ASP A 286 -28.69 1.23 15.51
CA ASP A 286 -29.38 1.43 16.78
C ASP A 286 -29.45 2.95 17.11
#